data_0414d2dbf99c18f023b4517f6274b321
#
_entry.id   0414d2dbf99c18f023b4517f6274b321
#
_cell.length_a   1.000
_cell.length_b   1.000
_cell.length_c   1.000
_cell.angle_alpha   90.00
_cell.angle_beta   90.00
_cell.angle_gamma   90.00
#
_symmetry.space_group_name_H-M   'P 1'
#
loop_
_entity.id
_entity.type
_entity.pdbx_description
1 polymer ?
#
loop_
_entity_poly.entity_id
_entity_poly.type
_entity_poly.pdbx_seq_one_letter_code
_entity_poly.pdbx_strand_id
1 'polypeptide(L)'
;MYLAEDRILCFELVAKRNHKYMLRYVKEAKAETDVPESIDEFVLQRRRWLNGSLFAAAYAVFHWTKLWRSNHSLLRKLFMQLEFYYQLVTLLVSWFSLASFFLVFRILTANLGAKDMHFETGKYLAIIFLWIYVGSVVCTFVLAFGNTPRGTRKFYQVIAYLFAVMMAYLIFAAIFLAVHTAQAIIKDHKHDFTASMVFTNTKFRDLVVSVVSTYTLYFVGAFMYGEPSFMFTSFVQYVLLSPTYVNVLNIYSFCNIHDVSWGTKGVERAKDLGSAKSVGEDKDNILLIAPDTTEGLNDTYLDKVEQLRSMPPEEVDIVKSRSIKDDSYYAFVRTITVLVWMLTNAILIAIVLDAAGVDLLSNRSSTNPDGSISGNSEVFLTIILWIVAGMAAFRFIGAVIYLILKEFRPLKWKWRASRENKRMRSQE
;
A
#
# COMPACT_ATOMS: atom_id res chain seq x y z
N MET A 1 5.61 15.11 10.32
CA MET A 1 5.73 13.76 9.77
C MET A 1 4.42 13.18 9.20
N TYR A 2 3.41 13.97 8.95
CA TYR A 2 2.11 13.49 8.53
C TYR A 2 1.93 13.73 7.03
N LEU A 3 2.44 12.81 6.19
CA LEU A 3 2.24 12.84 4.74
C LEU A 3 0.81 12.42 4.30
N ALA A 4 -0.06 12.10 5.25
CA ALA A 4 -1.47 11.76 5.03
C ALA A 4 -2.34 12.53 6.03
N GLU A 5 -2.21 13.85 6.01
CA GLU A 5 -2.92 14.79 6.87
C GLU A 5 -4.44 14.67 6.72
N ASP A 6 -4.93 14.40 5.51
CA ASP A 6 -6.34 14.17 5.20
C ASP A 6 -6.92 12.97 5.97
N ARG A 7 -6.20 11.85 6.01
CA ARG A 7 -6.63 10.64 6.72
C ARG A 7 -6.65 10.82 8.23
N ILE A 8 -5.61 11.48 8.77
CA ILE A 8 -5.51 11.77 10.19
C ILE A 8 -6.61 12.76 10.60
N LEU A 9 -6.85 13.80 9.78
CA LEU A 9 -7.95 14.75 10.00
C LEU A 9 -9.30 14.03 10.03
N CYS A 10 -9.56 13.14 9.06
CA CYS A 10 -10.77 12.34 9.02
C CYS A 10 -10.94 11.48 10.28
N PHE A 11 -9.88 10.82 10.74
CA PHE A 11 -9.89 10.05 11.98
C PHE A 11 -10.20 10.92 13.19
N GLU A 12 -9.51 12.05 13.38
CA GLU A 12 -9.69 12.96 14.51
C GLU A 12 -11.10 13.57 14.53
N LEU A 13 -11.66 13.89 13.36
CA LEU A 13 -13.06 14.36 13.26
C LEU A 13 -14.04 13.29 13.74
N VAL A 14 -13.90 12.06 13.28
CA VAL A 14 -14.78 10.95 13.66
C VAL A 14 -14.63 10.58 15.13
N ALA A 15 -13.40 10.55 15.63
CA ALA A 15 -13.08 10.18 17.02
C ALA A 15 -13.20 11.35 18.02
N LYS A 16 -13.66 12.53 17.58
CA LYS A 16 -13.72 13.73 18.43
C LYS A 16 -14.58 13.50 19.66
N ARG A 17 -14.00 13.79 20.84
CA ARG A 17 -14.69 13.64 22.12
C ARG A 17 -15.99 14.42 22.17
N ASN A 18 -17.06 13.80 22.69
CA ASN A 18 -18.39 14.37 22.85
C ASN A 18 -19.08 14.83 21.54
N HIS A 19 -18.57 14.41 20.37
CA HIS A 19 -19.16 14.72 19.08
C HIS A 19 -19.45 13.41 18.30
N LYS A 20 -20.29 13.52 17.25
CA LYS A 20 -20.64 12.39 16.36
C LYS A 20 -20.57 12.81 14.90
N TYR A 21 -19.43 13.36 14.49
CA TYR A 21 -19.22 13.71 13.09
C TYR A 21 -19.19 12.46 12.20
N MET A 22 -19.81 12.58 11.03
CA MET A 22 -19.92 11.49 10.07
C MET A 22 -19.30 11.89 8.75
N LEU A 23 -18.37 11.10 8.28
CA LEU A 23 -17.85 11.19 6.91
C LEU A 23 -18.85 10.52 5.96
N ARG A 24 -19.02 11.09 4.76
CA ARG A 24 -19.85 10.54 3.71
C ARG A 24 -19.07 10.46 2.40
N TYR A 25 -19.17 9.33 1.74
CA TYR A 25 -18.71 9.20 0.36
C TYR A 25 -19.77 9.81 -0.58
N VAL A 26 -19.35 10.70 -1.46
CA VAL A 26 -20.19 11.36 -2.46
C VAL A 26 -19.68 10.94 -3.84
N LYS A 27 -20.37 9.98 -4.47
CA LYS A 27 -19.98 9.41 -5.78
C LYS A 27 -19.96 10.47 -6.90
N GLU A 28 -20.84 11.44 -6.81
CA GLU A 28 -21.04 12.51 -7.81
C GLU A 28 -19.91 13.57 -7.77
N ALA A 29 -19.17 13.67 -6.66
CA ALA A 29 -18.03 14.56 -6.55
C ALA A 29 -16.83 13.93 -7.30
N LYS A 30 -16.57 14.44 -8.50
CA LYS A 30 -15.48 13.99 -9.37
C LYS A 30 -14.41 15.07 -9.45
N ALA A 31 -13.16 14.68 -9.49
CA ALA A 31 -12.03 15.54 -9.74
C ALA A 31 -11.11 14.88 -10.77
N GLU A 32 -10.50 15.69 -11.61
CA GLU A 32 -9.52 15.24 -12.60
C GLU A 32 -8.14 15.76 -12.19
N THR A 33 -7.13 14.94 -12.38
CA THR A 33 -5.75 15.28 -12.06
C THR A 33 -4.79 14.51 -12.98
N ASP A 34 -3.60 15.07 -13.18
CA ASP A 34 -2.56 14.39 -13.93
C ASP A 34 -2.03 13.18 -13.18
N VAL A 35 -1.67 12.17 -13.95
CA VAL A 35 -1.02 10.95 -13.45
C VAL A 35 0.47 10.96 -13.81
N PRO A 36 1.33 10.25 -13.07
CA PRO A 36 2.73 10.08 -13.45
C PRO A 36 2.84 9.36 -14.81
N GLU A 37 3.57 9.97 -15.73
CA GLU A 37 3.81 9.39 -17.07
C GLU A 37 5.00 8.44 -17.09
N SER A 38 5.86 8.51 -16.08
CA SER A 38 7.10 7.76 -16.01
C SER A 38 7.22 6.98 -14.71
N ILE A 39 8.00 5.87 -14.73
CA ILE A 39 8.18 5.00 -13.57
C ILE A 39 8.87 5.71 -12.40
N ASP A 40 9.79 6.60 -12.68
CA ASP A 40 10.49 7.37 -11.65
C ASP A 40 9.56 8.35 -10.93
N GLU A 41 8.69 9.05 -11.65
CA GLU A 41 7.65 9.90 -11.05
C GLU A 41 6.65 9.06 -10.26
N PHE A 42 6.28 7.88 -10.77
CA PHE A 42 5.40 6.96 -10.09
C PHE A 42 5.99 6.46 -8.77
N VAL A 43 7.26 6.07 -8.75
CA VAL A 43 7.98 5.63 -7.54
C VAL A 43 8.01 6.75 -6.49
N LEU A 44 8.33 7.99 -6.90
CA LEU A 44 8.35 9.16 -6.02
C LEU A 44 6.97 9.48 -5.44
N GLN A 45 5.92 9.44 -6.28
CA GLN A 45 4.55 9.66 -5.83
C GLN A 45 4.11 8.58 -4.84
N ARG A 46 4.38 7.31 -5.15
CA ARG A 46 3.96 6.16 -4.32
C ARG A 46 4.71 6.08 -3.00
N ARG A 47 5.97 6.50 -2.93
CA ARG A 47 6.69 6.66 -1.66
C ARG A 47 5.85 7.44 -0.64
N ARG A 48 5.38 8.63 -1.03
CA ARG A 48 4.58 9.49 -0.17
C ARG A 48 3.27 8.81 0.26
N TRP A 49 2.57 8.17 -0.69
CA TRP A 49 1.30 7.53 -0.41
C TRP A 49 1.42 6.29 0.47
N LEU A 50 2.45 5.49 0.26
CA LEU A 50 2.69 4.30 1.06
C LEU A 50 3.10 4.66 2.49
N ASN A 51 4.07 5.55 2.64
CA ASN A 51 4.53 6.01 3.96
C ASN A 51 3.42 6.74 4.71
N GLY A 52 2.71 7.66 4.06
CA GLY A 52 1.58 8.36 4.65
C GLY A 52 0.47 7.40 5.08
N SER A 53 0.13 6.42 4.25
CA SER A 53 -0.87 5.41 4.57
C SER A 53 -0.48 4.53 5.75
N LEU A 54 0.79 4.11 5.80
CA LEU A 54 1.33 3.29 6.90
C LEU A 54 1.23 4.04 8.24
N PHE A 55 1.71 5.29 8.28
CA PHE A 55 1.70 6.07 9.51
C PHE A 55 0.29 6.49 9.93
N ALA A 56 -0.58 6.86 9.00
CA ALA A 56 -1.97 7.19 9.31
C ALA A 56 -2.75 5.97 9.85
N ALA A 57 -2.51 4.79 9.28
CA ALA A 57 -3.10 3.55 9.74
C ALA A 57 -2.58 3.16 11.14
N ALA A 58 -1.27 3.23 11.36
CA ALA A 58 -0.67 3.00 12.66
C ALA A 58 -1.20 4.00 13.70
N TYR A 59 -1.28 5.28 13.36
CA TYR A 59 -1.86 6.30 14.23
C TYR A 59 -3.29 5.97 14.65
N ALA A 60 -4.15 5.59 13.70
CA ALA A 60 -5.54 5.24 13.97
C ALA A 60 -5.64 4.00 14.87
N VAL A 61 -4.83 2.97 14.59
CA VAL A 61 -4.79 1.73 15.39
C VAL A 61 -4.30 2.01 16.82
N PHE A 62 -3.23 2.79 17.01
CA PHE A 62 -2.74 3.13 18.35
C PHE A 62 -3.70 4.02 19.14
N HIS A 63 -4.52 4.82 18.46
CA HIS A 63 -5.48 5.74 19.10
C HIS A 63 -6.94 5.25 19.06
N TRP A 64 -7.18 3.97 18.81
CA TRP A 64 -8.53 3.39 18.72
C TRP A 64 -9.45 3.73 19.90
N THR A 65 -8.88 3.91 21.11
CA THR A 65 -9.61 4.26 22.33
C THR A 65 -10.30 5.63 22.27
N LYS A 66 -9.79 6.56 21.42
CA LYS A 66 -10.44 7.87 21.22
C LYS A 66 -11.87 7.72 20.70
N LEU A 67 -12.15 6.70 19.90
CA LEU A 67 -13.48 6.43 19.37
C LEU A 67 -14.52 6.21 20.48
N TRP A 68 -14.13 5.52 21.56
CA TRP A 68 -15.04 5.21 22.67
C TRP A 68 -15.44 6.44 23.48
N ARG A 69 -14.67 7.54 23.41
CA ARG A 69 -14.95 8.82 24.03
C ARG A 69 -15.86 9.73 23.18
N SER A 70 -16.20 9.32 21.97
CA SER A 70 -17.12 10.04 21.07
C SER A 70 -18.59 9.77 21.44
N ASN A 71 -19.52 10.58 20.90
CA ASN A 71 -20.98 10.42 21.11
C ASN A 71 -21.65 9.56 20.01
N HIS A 72 -20.91 8.71 19.32
CA HIS A 72 -21.52 7.75 18.41
C HIS A 72 -22.34 6.70 19.14
N SER A 73 -23.36 6.13 18.48
CA SER A 73 -24.11 4.99 19.03
C SER A 73 -23.20 3.78 19.23
N LEU A 74 -23.52 2.92 20.21
CA LEU A 74 -22.74 1.72 20.52
C LEU A 74 -22.56 0.84 19.28
N LEU A 75 -23.61 0.57 18.53
CA LEU A 75 -23.56 -0.26 17.31
C LEU A 75 -22.56 0.32 16.29
N ARG A 76 -22.54 1.65 16.12
CA ARG A 76 -21.59 2.31 15.23
C ARG A 76 -20.14 2.17 15.73
N LYS A 77 -19.91 2.34 17.04
CA LYS A 77 -18.58 2.14 17.64
C LYS A 77 -18.07 0.71 17.41
N LEU A 78 -18.95 -0.29 17.54
CA LEU A 78 -18.59 -1.68 17.28
C LEU A 78 -18.21 -1.91 15.80
N PHE A 79 -18.96 -1.37 14.84
CA PHE A 79 -18.58 -1.48 13.43
C PHE A 79 -17.27 -0.76 13.11
N MET A 80 -17.02 0.41 13.69
CA MET A 80 -15.74 1.12 13.52
C MET A 80 -14.60 0.39 14.22
N GLN A 81 -14.86 -0.28 15.35
CA GLN A 81 -13.87 -1.14 16.00
C GLN A 81 -13.49 -2.33 15.11
N LEU A 82 -14.46 -2.93 14.41
CA LEU A 82 -14.19 -3.98 13.43
C LEU A 82 -13.31 -3.47 12.27
N GLU A 83 -13.51 -2.23 11.85
CA GLU A 83 -12.66 -1.53 10.86
C GLU A 83 -11.20 -1.40 11.37
N PHE A 84 -11.00 -1.06 12.65
CA PHE A 84 -9.64 -1.00 13.22
C PHE A 84 -8.96 -2.38 13.26
N TYR A 85 -9.69 -3.45 13.55
CA TYR A 85 -9.13 -4.82 13.44
C TYR A 85 -8.74 -5.16 12.01
N TYR A 86 -9.60 -4.83 11.05
CA TYR A 86 -9.28 -4.98 9.63
C TYR A 86 -8.04 -4.17 9.25
N GLN A 87 -7.93 -2.93 9.73
CA GLN A 87 -6.77 -2.07 9.49
C GLN A 87 -5.50 -2.63 10.12
N LEU A 88 -5.57 -3.21 11.32
CA LEU A 88 -4.44 -3.89 11.96
C LEU A 88 -3.96 -5.09 11.13
N VAL A 89 -4.89 -5.94 10.67
CA VAL A 89 -4.54 -7.07 9.79
C VAL A 89 -3.89 -6.56 8.49
N THR A 90 -4.43 -5.49 7.90
CA THR A 90 -3.86 -4.86 6.70
C THR A 90 -2.44 -4.36 6.93
N LEU A 91 -2.16 -3.76 8.09
CA LEU A 91 -0.81 -3.32 8.47
C LEU A 91 0.17 -4.50 8.57
N LEU A 92 -0.25 -5.58 9.23
CA LEU A 92 0.58 -6.79 9.37
C LEU A 92 0.86 -7.44 8.01
N VAL A 93 -0.16 -7.60 7.17
CA VAL A 93 0.00 -8.15 5.81
C VAL A 93 0.92 -7.25 4.97
N SER A 94 0.78 -5.93 5.07
CA SER A 94 1.66 -4.98 4.37
C SER A 94 3.09 -5.03 4.87
N TRP A 95 3.31 -5.16 6.17
CA TRP A 95 4.63 -5.27 6.79
C TRP A 95 5.37 -6.52 6.34
N PHE A 96 4.69 -7.66 6.29
CA PHE A 96 5.26 -8.94 5.86
C PHE A 96 5.07 -9.25 4.38
N SER A 97 4.66 -8.29 3.58
CA SER A 97 4.36 -8.51 2.15
C SER A 97 5.58 -8.96 1.35
N LEU A 98 6.78 -8.45 1.67
CA LEU A 98 8.03 -8.82 1.00
C LEU A 98 8.36 -10.31 1.24
N ALA A 99 8.35 -10.75 2.50
CA ALA A 99 8.58 -12.14 2.85
C ALA A 99 7.48 -13.05 2.29
N SER A 100 6.22 -12.63 2.40
CA SER A 100 5.08 -13.40 1.91
C SER A 100 5.14 -13.62 0.40
N PHE A 101 5.49 -12.59 -0.37
CA PHE A 101 5.65 -12.74 -1.82
C PHE A 101 6.79 -13.69 -2.17
N PHE A 102 7.94 -13.55 -1.51
CA PHE A 102 9.08 -14.45 -1.70
C PHE A 102 8.71 -15.91 -1.37
N LEU A 103 8.04 -16.14 -0.24
CA LEU A 103 7.63 -17.47 0.19
C LEU A 103 6.64 -18.11 -0.77
N VAL A 104 5.59 -17.40 -1.16
CA VAL A 104 4.62 -17.89 -2.15
C VAL A 104 5.32 -18.21 -3.48
N PHE A 105 6.21 -17.32 -3.95
CA PHE A 105 7.01 -17.55 -5.14
C PHE A 105 7.84 -18.84 -5.00
N ARG A 106 8.59 -18.97 -3.92
CA ARG A 106 9.47 -20.12 -3.68
C ARG A 106 8.71 -21.45 -3.57
N ILE A 107 7.59 -21.43 -2.84
CA ILE A 107 6.75 -22.63 -2.65
C ILE A 107 6.11 -23.08 -3.98
N LEU A 108 5.51 -22.17 -4.73
CA LEU A 108 4.87 -22.53 -6.00
C LEU A 108 5.86 -23.03 -7.05
N THR A 109 7.00 -22.36 -7.17
CA THR A 109 8.04 -22.76 -8.14
C THR A 109 8.72 -24.05 -7.78
N ALA A 110 8.93 -24.34 -6.49
CA ALA A 110 9.47 -25.60 -6.03
C ALA A 110 8.51 -26.77 -6.27
N ASN A 111 7.21 -26.57 -5.97
CA ASN A 111 6.18 -27.58 -6.23
C ASN A 111 6.05 -27.89 -7.72
N LEU A 112 6.17 -26.87 -8.60
CA LEU A 112 6.16 -27.11 -10.06
C LEU A 112 7.35 -27.98 -10.53
N GLY A 113 8.50 -27.88 -9.85
CA GLY A 113 9.69 -28.69 -10.14
C GLY A 113 9.72 -30.06 -9.45
N ALA A 114 8.67 -30.45 -8.72
CA ALA A 114 8.59 -31.74 -8.05
C ALA A 114 8.47 -32.90 -9.07
N LYS A 115 9.00 -34.08 -8.72
CA LYS A 115 9.06 -35.23 -9.61
C LYS A 115 7.68 -35.68 -10.08
N ASP A 116 6.67 -35.56 -9.22
CA ASP A 116 5.31 -36.01 -9.50
C ASP A 116 4.61 -35.16 -10.57
N MET A 117 5.12 -33.95 -10.84
CA MET A 117 4.54 -33.01 -11.82
C MET A 117 4.94 -33.32 -13.26
N HIS A 118 5.85 -34.27 -13.51
CA HIS A 118 6.36 -34.61 -14.85
C HIS A 118 6.82 -33.40 -15.67
N PHE A 119 7.26 -32.31 -15.00
CA PHE A 119 7.77 -31.07 -15.62
C PHE A 119 9.24 -30.86 -15.26
N GLU A 120 10.13 -31.64 -15.89
CA GLU A 120 11.55 -31.65 -15.57
C GLU A 120 12.23 -30.27 -15.69
N THR A 121 11.80 -29.47 -16.68
CA THR A 121 12.29 -28.10 -16.87
C THR A 121 11.95 -27.17 -15.69
N GLY A 122 10.89 -27.47 -14.94
CA GLY A 122 10.43 -26.67 -13.81
C GLY A 122 11.48 -26.47 -12.72
N LYS A 123 12.29 -27.50 -12.45
CA LYS A 123 13.38 -27.45 -11.48
C LYS A 123 14.44 -26.40 -11.84
N TYR A 124 14.85 -26.36 -13.10
CA TYR A 124 15.85 -25.39 -13.57
C TYR A 124 15.27 -23.98 -13.61
N LEU A 125 14.04 -23.81 -14.07
CA LEU A 125 13.34 -22.52 -14.07
C LEU A 125 13.18 -21.98 -12.65
N ALA A 126 12.84 -22.82 -11.67
CA ALA A 126 12.72 -22.41 -10.27
C ALA A 126 14.03 -21.84 -9.72
N ILE A 127 15.17 -22.43 -10.07
CA ILE A 127 16.50 -21.95 -9.64
C ILE A 127 16.85 -20.64 -10.37
N ILE A 128 16.66 -20.58 -11.69
CA ILE A 128 16.97 -19.36 -12.46
C ILE A 128 16.14 -18.18 -11.97
N PHE A 129 14.83 -18.34 -11.86
CA PHE A 129 13.95 -17.28 -11.39
C PHE A 129 14.19 -16.89 -9.92
N LEU A 130 14.63 -17.84 -9.07
CA LEU A 130 15.04 -17.54 -7.69
C LEU A 130 16.20 -16.54 -7.68
N TRP A 131 17.25 -16.78 -8.48
CA TRP A 131 18.40 -15.88 -8.52
C TRP A 131 18.08 -14.54 -9.17
N ILE A 132 17.22 -14.51 -10.20
CA ILE A 132 16.72 -13.28 -10.79
C ILE A 132 15.92 -12.47 -9.73
N TYR A 133 15.08 -13.15 -8.95
CA TYR A 133 14.32 -12.51 -7.88
C TYR A 133 15.24 -11.87 -6.82
N VAL A 134 16.16 -12.67 -6.27
CA VAL A 134 17.10 -12.21 -5.23
C VAL A 134 17.95 -11.05 -5.77
N GLY A 135 18.49 -11.18 -6.99
CA GLY A 135 19.27 -10.13 -7.63
C GLY A 135 18.46 -8.84 -7.83
N SER A 136 17.19 -8.95 -8.26
CA SER A 136 16.30 -7.81 -8.45
C SER A 136 15.97 -7.10 -7.12
N VAL A 137 15.75 -7.86 -6.05
CA VAL A 137 15.50 -7.30 -4.70
C VAL A 137 16.74 -6.58 -4.17
N VAL A 138 17.93 -7.23 -4.23
CA VAL A 138 19.18 -6.60 -3.81
C VAL A 138 19.46 -5.33 -4.61
N CYS A 139 19.33 -5.39 -5.93
CA CYS A 139 19.48 -4.20 -6.79
C CYS A 139 18.52 -3.09 -6.38
N THR A 140 17.27 -3.42 -6.08
CA THR A 140 16.26 -2.44 -5.61
C THR A 140 16.69 -1.77 -4.30
N PHE A 141 17.23 -2.52 -3.32
CA PHE A 141 17.76 -1.95 -2.09
C PHE A 141 18.92 -0.99 -2.36
N VAL A 142 19.88 -1.39 -3.19
CA VAL A 142 21.03 -0.54 -3.57
C VAL A 142 20.56 0.76 -4.22
N LEU A 143 19.61 0.66 -5.17
CA LEU A 143 19.04 1.84 -5.83
C LEU A 143 18.28 2.73 -4.85
N ALA A 144 17.55 2.14 -3.89
CA ALA A 144 16.71 2.87 -2.95
C ALA A 144 17.52 3.66 -1.91
N PHE A 145 18.71 3.18 -1.53
CA PHE A 145 19.53 3.87 -0.52
C PHE A 145 20.37 5.02 -1.07
N GLY A 146 20.81 4.96 -2.30
CA GLY A 146 21.84 5.87 -2.81
C GLY A 146 21.42 6.76 -3.97
N ASN A 147 20.34 6.43 -4.69
CA ASN A 147 20.03 7.07 -5.95
C ASN A 147 18.64 7.68 -6.00
N THR A 148 18.54 8.83 -6.69
CA THR A 148 17.21 9.35 -7.04
C THR A 148 16.59 8.52 -8.16
N PRO A 149 15.29 8.23 -8.14
CA PRO A 149 14.63 7.44 -9.17
C PRO A 149 14.79 8.02 -10.58
N ARG A 150 14.89 9.37 -10.71
CA ARG A 150 15.13 10.06 -12.00
C ARG A 150 16.43 9.62 -12.65
N GLY A 151 17.52 9.57 -11.88
CA GLY A 151 18.84 9.18 -12.39
C GLY A 151 18.94 7.68 -12.74
N THR A 152 18.11 6.85 -12.12
CA THR A 152 18.15 5.39 -12.26
C THR A 152 16.88 4.80 -12.92
N ARG A 153 16.14 5.61 -13.66
CA ARG A 153 14.87 5.24 -14.31
C ARG A 153 14.95 3.94 -15.09
N LYS A 154 16.00 3.74 -15.90
CA LYS A 154 16.17 2.53 -16.71
C LYS A 154 16.28 1.25 -15.86
N PHE A 155 16.97 1.32 -14.72
CA PHE A 155 17.08 0.18 -13.80
C PHE A 155 15.72 -0.19 -13.21
N TYR A 156 14.93 0.79 -12.76
CA TYR A 156 13.57 0.52 -12.28
C TYR A 156 12.67 -0.06 -13.36
N GLN A 157 12.81 0.37 -14.62
CA GLN A 157 12.08 -0.21 -15.75
C GLN A 157 12.45 -1.68 -15.97
N VAL A 158 13.74 -2.00 -16.03
CA VAL A 158 14.22 -3.38 -16.22
C VAL A 158 13.73 -4.28 -15.08
N ILE A 159 13.87 -3.83 -13.83
CA ILE A 159 13.40 -4.58 -12.66
C ILE A 159 11.88 -4.82 -12.72
N ALA A 160 11.10 -3.82 -13.12
CA ALA A 160 9.65 -3.96 -13.28
C ALA A 160 9.28 -4.99 -14.35
N TYR A 161 9.98 -5.03 -15.48
CA TYR A 161 9.80 -6.06 -16.50
C TYR A 161 10.18 -7.45 -16.01
N LEU A 162 11.30 -7.59 -15.28
CA LEU A 162 11.71 -8.86 -14.68
C LEU A 162 10.63 -9.38 -13.71
N PHE A 163 10.09 -8.51 -12.86
CA PHE A 163 9.00 -8.87 -11.97
C PHE A 163 7.70 -9.22 -12.72
N ALA A 164 7.41 -8.57 -13.84
CA ALA A 164 6.25 -8.90 -14.65
C ALA A 164 6.39 -10.30 -15.29
N VAL A 165 7.58 -10.65 -15.80
CA VAL A 165 7.87 -11.99 -16.32
C VAL A 165 7.77 -13.05 -15.21
N MET A 166 8.32 -12.76 -14.02
CA MET A 166 8.18 -13.67 -12.87
C MET A 166 6.73 -13.86 -12.46
N MET A 167 5.90 -12.81 -12.52
CA MET A 167 4.47 -12.93 -12.22
C MET A 167 3.73 -13.78 -13.25
N ALA A 168 4.05 -13.62 -14.54
CA ALA A 168 3.49 -14.48 -15.58
C ALA A 168 3.86 -15.96 -15.35
N TYR A 169 5.10 -16.25 -14.96
CA TYR A 169 5.54 -17.57 -14.57
C TYR A 169 4.80 -18.11 -13.33
N LEU A 170 4.58 -17.26 -12.30
CA LEU A 170 3.80 -17.64 -11.12
C LEU A 170 2.36 -18.01 -11.46
N ILE A 171 1.71 -17.22 -12.33
CA ILE A 171 0.35 -17.50 -12.78
C ILE A 171 0.31 -18.84 -13.54
N PHE A 172 1.28 -19.07 -14.43
CA PHE A 172 1.42 -20.34 -15.11
C PHE A 172 1.59 -21.50 -14.11
N ALA A 173 2.51 -21.37 -13.14
CA ALA A 173 2.75 -22.37 -12.12
C ALA A 173 1.48 -22.68 -11.30
N ALA A 174 0.75 -21.66 -10.89
CA ALA A 174 -0.48 -21.81 -10.11
C ALA A 174 -1.56 -22.55 -10.89
N ILE A 175 -1.76 -22.18 -12.16
CA ILE A 175 -2.75 -22.83 -13.04
C ILE A 175 -2.33 -24.29 -13.33
N PHE A 176 -1.06 -24.51 -13.65
CA PHE A 176 -0.55 -25.85 -13.93
C PHE A 176 -0.71 -26.79 -12.73
N LEU A 177 -0.32 -26.34 -11.53
CA LEU A 177 -0.49 -27.11 -10.30
C LEU A 177 -1.95 -27.40 -9.99
N ALA A 178 -2.85 -26.44 -10.17
CA ALA A 178 -4.27 -26.62 -9.95
C ALA A 178 -4.86 -27.66 -10.93
N VAL A 179 -4.54 -27.57 -12.22
CA VAL A 179 -5.03 -28.49 -13.23
C VAL A 179 -4.48 -29.91 -13.00
N HIS A 180 -3.17 -30.02 -12.73
CA HIS A 180 -2.53 -31.32 -12.48
C HIS A 180 -3.10 -32.00 -11.23
N THR A 181 -3.28 -31.25 -10.14
CA THR A 181 -3.89 -31.78 -8.89
C THR A 181 -5.32 -32.24 -9.15
N ALA A 182 -6.13 -31.48 -9.87
CA ALA A 182 -7.48 -31.87 -10.22
C ALA A 182 -7.51 -33.14 -11.09
N GLN A 183 -6.63 -33.24 -12.09
CA GLN A 183 -6.52 -34.43 -12.94
C GLN A 183 -6.07 -35.66 -12.17
N ALA A 184 -5.15 -35.55 -11.22
CA ALA A 184 -4.71 -36.65 -10.37
C ALA A 184 -5.87 -37.16 -9.54
N ILE A 185 -6.65 -36.29 -8.89
CA ILE A 185 -7.83 -36.67 -8.11
C ILE A 185 -8.89 -37.37 -8.96
N ILE A 186 -9.16 -36.86 -10.17
CA ILE A 186 -10.10 -37.47 -11.10
C ILE A 186 -9.64 -38.89 -11.54
N LYS A 187 -8.32 -39.04 -11.76
CA LYS A 187 -7.74 -40.33 -12.18
C LYS A 187 -7.80 -41.38 -11.07
N ASP A 188 -7.56 -40.98 -9.82
CA ASP A 188 -7.57 -41.88 -8.68
C ASP A 188 -8.99 -42.37 -8.34
N HIS A 189 -10.03 -41.57 -8.60
CA HIS A 189 -11.43 -41.85 -8.25
C HIS A 189 -12.30 -42.12 -9.50
N LYS A 190 -11.78 -42.78 -10.52
CA LYS A 190 -12.45 -42.98 -11.81
C LYS A 190 -13.88 -43.49 -11.77
N HIS A 191 -14.22 -44.35 -10.77
CA HIS A 191 -15.54 -44.98 -10.69
C HIS A 191 -16.51 -44.26 -9.75
N ASP A 192 -15.99 -43.48 -8.75
CA ASP A 192 -16.80 -42.81 -7.73
C ASP A 192 -16.53 -41.31 -7.67
N PHE A 193 -16.08 -40.69 -8.81
CA PHE A 193 -15.74 -39.27 -8.84
C PHE A 193 -16.95 -38.40 -8.54
N THR A 194 -16.80 -37.58 -7.52
CA THR A 194 -17.74 -36.50 -7.19
C THR A 194 -16.95 -35.17 -7.18
N ALA A 195 -17.51 -34.13 -7.78
CA ALA A 195 -16.86 -32.80 -7.81
C ALA A 195 -16.46 -32.30 -6.41
N SER A 196 -17.17 -32.69 -5.38
CA SER A 196 -16.84 -32.38 -3.98
C SER A 196 -15.46 -32.89 -3.56
N MET A 197 -14.97 -34.01 -4.13
CA MET A 197 -13.68 -34.61 -3.79
C MET A 197 -12.51 -33.70 -4.16
N VAL A 198 -12.61 -32.94 -5.26
CA VAL A 198 -11.60 -31.98 -5.68
C VAL A 198 -11.51 -30.83 -4.65
N PHE A 199 -12.65 -30.38 -4.13
CA PHE A 199 -12.70 -29.35 -3.09
C PHE A 199 -12.35 -29.84 -1.69
N THR A 200 -12.35 -31.15 -1.46
CA THR A 200 -11.87 -31.75 -0.21
C THR A 200 -10.33 -31.71 -0.12
N ASN A 201 -9.63 -31.69 -1.28
CA ASN A 201 -8.18 -31.52 -1.28
C ASN A 201 -7.82 -30.10 -0.83
N THR A 202 -7.12 -30.00 0.31
CA THR A 202 -6.79 -28.73 0.96
C THR A 202 -6.00 -27.79 0.05
N LYS A 203 -4.98 -28.30 -0.65
CA LYS A 203 -4.12 -27.49 -1.52
C LYS A 203 -4.91 -26.88 -2.69
N PHE A 204 -5.73 -27.68 -3.36
CA PHE A 204 -6.56 -27.22 -4.46
C PHE A 204 -7.61 -26.21 -3.97
N ARG A 205 -8.33 -26.55 -2.91
CA ARG A 205 -9.36 -25.69 -2.32
C ARG A 205 -8.83 -24.33 -1.94
N ASP A 206 -7.71 -24.29 -1.19
CA ASP A 206 -7.13 -23.05 -0.69
C ASP A 206 -6.65 -22.14 -1.84
N LEU A 207 -6.05 -22.72 -2.87
CA LEU A 207 -5.66 -22.00 -4.07
C LEU A 207 -6.88 -21.43 -4.82
N VAL A 208 -7.90 -22.25 -5.07
CA VAL A 208 -9.12 -21.82 -5.78
C VAL A 208 -9.87 -20.75 -5.00
N VAL A 209 -10.07 -20.96 -3.69
CA VAL A 209 -10.75 -19.97 -2.82
C VAL A 209 -10.01 -18.64 -2.84
N SER A 210 -8.67 -18.65 -2.75
CA SER A 210 -7.88 -17.42 -2.79
C SER A 210 -7.99 -16.71 -4.14
N VAL A 211 -7.83 -17.43 -5.25
CA VAL A 211 -7.93 -16.85 -6.61
C VAL A 211 -9.34 -16.29 -6.85
N VAL A 212 -10.39 -17.07 -6.55
CA VAL A 212 -11.77 -16.63 -6.73
C VAL A 212 -12.09 -15.43 -5.85
N SER A 213 -11.72 -15.45 -4.58
CA SER A 213 -11.99 -14.32 -3.69
C SER A 213 -11.21 -13.07 -4.08
N THR A 214 -9.96 -13.22 -4.54
CA THR A 214 -9.13 -12.07 -4.91
C THR A 214 -9.57 -11.43 -6.22
N TYR A 215 -9.92 -12.21 -7.23
CA TYR A 215 -10.23 -11.66 -8.56
C TYR A 215 -11.73 -11.57 -8.83
N THR A 216 -12.50 -12.64 -8.58
CA THR A 216 -13.93 -12.68 -8.90
C THR A 216 -14.73 -11.65 -8.11
N LEU A 217 -14.41 -11.45 -6.82
CA LEU A 217 -15.10 -10.45 -6.00
C LEU A 217 -14.87 -9.03 -6.50
N TYR A 218 -13.69 -8.73 -7.05
CA TYR A 218 -13.44 -7.43 -7.67
C TYR A 218 -14.22 -7.23 -8.98
N PHE A 219 -14.28 -8.28 -9.83
CA PHE A 219 -15.10 -8.24 -11.04
C PHE A 219 -16.58 -8.03 -10.71
N VAL A 220 -17.12 -8.83 -9.81
CA VAL A 220 -18.52 -8.69 -9.37
C VAL A 220 -18.76 -7.30 -8.76
N GLY A 221 -17.84 -6.81 -7.94
CA GLY A 221 -17.92 -5.46 -7.38
C GLY A 221 -17.96 -4.38 -8.47
N ALA A 222 -17.10 -4.46 -9.49
CA ALA A 222 -17.07 -3.51 -10.60
C ALA A 222 -18.40 -3.48 -11.38
N PHE A 223 -18.99 -4.65 -11.65
CA PHE A 223 -20.32 -4.74 -12.27
C PHE A 223 -21.41 -4.13 -11.37
N MET A 224 -21.38 -4.42 -10.07
CA MET A 224 -22.35 -3.85 -9.11
C MET A 224 -22.29 -2.32 -9.03
N TYR A 225 -21.09 -1.73 -9.21
CA TYR A 225 -20.92 -0.27 -9.23
C TYR A 225 -21.16 0.35 -10.61
N GLY A 226 -21.39 -0.46 -11.66
CA GLY A 226 -21.65 0.00 -13.02
C GLY A 226 -20.42 0.53 -13.76
N GLU A 227 -19.23 0.12 -13.33
CA GLU A 227 -17.95 0.54 -13.91
C GLU A 227 -17.03 -0.66 -14.24
N PRO A 228 -17.50 -1.66 -15.04
CA PRO A 228 -16.71 -2.86 -15.34
C PRO A 228 -15.55 -2.61 -16.31
N SER A 229 -15.57 -1.53 -17.09
CA SER A 229 -14.60 -1.25 -18.15
C SER A 229 -13.15 -1.25 -17.66
N PHE A 230 -12.89 -0.73 -16.46
CA PHE A 230 -11.55 -0.69 -15.86
C PHE A 230 -10.96 -2.09 -15.62
N MET A 231 -11.80 -3.08 -15.32
CA MET A 231 -11.36 -4.46 -15.13
C MET A 231 -10.90 -5.10 -16.43
N PHE A 232 -11.49 -4.73 -17.56
CA PHE A 232 -11.09 -5.29 -18.88
C PHE A 232 -9.87 -4.55 -19.46
N THR A 233 -9.76 -3.25 -19.27
CA THR A 233 -8.68 -2.44 -19.86
C THR A 233 -7.37 -2.53 -19.11
N SER A 234 -7.40 -2.71 -17.78
CA SER A 234 -6.22 -2.57 -16.92
C SER A 234 -5.87 -3.80 -16.08
N PHE A 235 -6.68 -4.87 -16.15
CA PHE A 235 -6.52 -6.04 -15.29
C PHE A 235 -5.19 -6.77 -15.51
N VAL A 236 -4.82 -7.02 -16.76
CA VAL A 236 -3.57 -7.75 -17.08
C VAL A 236 -2.36 -6.95 -16.60
N GLN A 237 -2.32 -5.66 -16.88
CA GLN A 237 -1.25 -4.77 -16.43
C GLN A 237 -1.16 -4.74 -14.90
N TYR A 238 -2.30 -4.64 -14.22
CA TYR A 238 -2.37 -4.63 -12.76
C TYR A 238 -1.80 -5.92 -12.16
N VAL A 239 -2.19 -7.08 -12.70
CA VAL A 239 -1.73 -8.38 -12.20
C VAL A 239 -0.23 -8.55 -12.45
N LEU A 240 0.25 -8.27 -13.65
CA LEU A 240 1.67 -8.42 -14.00
C LEU A 240 2.59 -7.46 -13.23
N LEU A 241 2.12 -6.25 -12.92
CA LEU A 241 2.89 -5.25 -12.18
C LEU A 241 2.74 -5.34 -10.66
N SER A 242 1.86 -6.22 -10.15
CA SER A 242 1.65 -6.36 -8.71
C SER A 242 2.93 -6.71 -7.92
N PRO A 243 3.87 -7.54 -8.41
CA PRO A 243 5.14 -7.76 -7.72
C PRO A 243 6.02 -6.52 -7.63
N THR A 244 5.98 -5.65 -8.64
CA THR A 244 6.70 -4.37 -8.60
C THR A 244 6.17 -3.50 -7.47
N TYR A 245 4.85 -3.49 -7.23
CA TYR A 245 4.26 -2.78 -6.11
C TYR A 245 4.76 -3.32 -4.76
N VAL A 246 4.76 -4.64 -4.58
CA VAL A 246 5.18 -5.28 -3.32
C VAL A 246 6.69 -5.15 -3.09
N ASN A 247 7.51 -5.40 -4.10
CA ASN A 247 8.97 -5.44 -3.94
C ASN A 247 9.62 -4.07 -4.16
N VAL A 248 9.35 -3.40 -5.29
CA VAL A 248 10.06 -2.16 -5.62
C VAL A 248 9.53 -0.98 -4.83
N LEU A 249 8.21 -0.75 -4.86
CA LEU A 249 7.64 0.43 -4.23
C LEU A 249 7.72 0.39 -2.70
N ASN A 250 7.51 -0.78 -2.08
CA ASN A 250 7.65 -0.91 -0.63
C ASN A 250 9.10 -0.72 -0.19
N ILE A 251 10.07 -1.37 -0.87
CA ILE A 251 11.50 -1.21 -0.55
C ILE A 251 11.89 0.27 -0.67
N TYR A 252 11.55 0.92 -1.79
CA TYR A 252 11.87 2.33 -1.97
C TYR A 252 11.22 3.21 -0.91
N SER A 253 9.96 2.95 -0.57
CA SER A 253 9.24 3.72 0.44
C SER A 253 9.85 3.59 1.83
N PHE A 254 10.15 2.37 2.28
CA PHE A 254 10.77 2.13 3.58
C PHE A 254 12.20 2.69 3.67
N CYS A 255 13.01 2.54 2.62
CA CYS A 255 14.36 3.11 2.58
C CYS A 255 14.36 4.64 2.59
N ASN A 256 13.26 5.29 2.15
CA ASN A 256 13.12 6.74 2.07
C ASN A 256 12.03 7.29 2.98
N ILE A 257 11.83 6.69 4.14
CA ILE A 257 10.81 7.09 5.12
C ILE A 257 11.12 8.46 5.75
N HIS A 258 12.41 8.84 5.77
CA HIS A 258 12.90 10.12 6.27
C HIS A 258 12.55 11.29 5.34
N ASP A 259 12.32 11.03 4.06
CA ASP A 259 11.98 12.07 3.10
C ASP A 259 10.48 12.40 3.17
N VAL A 260 10.16 13.51 3.81
CA VAL A 260 8.80 14.03 3.99
C VAL A 260 8.42 15.06 2.92
N SER A 261 9.26 15.27 1.90
CA SER A 261 8.98 16.21 0.82
C SER A 261 7.73 15.83 0.01
N TRP A 262 6.97 16.82 -0.44
CA TRP A 262 5.75 16.60 -1.22
C TRP A 262 6.02 16.06 -2.63
N GLY A 263 7.24 16.25 -3.18
CA GLY A 263 7.66 15.65 -4.46
C GLY A 263 6.74 15.95 -5.65
N THR A 264 6.05 17.08 -5.65
CA THR A 264 5.17 17.49 -6.75
C THR A 264 5.95 18.29 -7.80
N LYS A 265 5.58 18.19 -9.07
CA LYS A 265 6.20 18.89 -10.22
C LYS A 265 6.35 20.42 -10.07
N GLY A 266 5.80 21.04 -9.03
CA GLY A 266 5.84 22.50 -8.83
C GLY A 266 6.79 23.01 -7.74
N VAL A 267 7.16 22.16 -6.79
CA VAL A 267 7.92 22.61 -5.60
C VAL A 267 9.38 22.94 -5.90
N GLU A 268 9.99 22.28 -6.89
CA GLU A 268 11.36 22.60 -7.30
C GLU A 268 11.47 23.96 -8.03
N ARG A 269 10.41 24.40 -8.70
CA ARG A 269 10.34 25.74 -9.32
C ARG A 269 10.04 26.84 -8.32
N ALA A 270 9.35 26.54 -7.22
CA ALA A 270 9.03 27.51 -6.19
C ALA A 270 10.23 27.89 -5.29
N LYS A 271 11.32 27.11 -5.29
CA LYS A 271 12.56 27.46 -4.57
C LYS A 271 13.36 28.57 -5.25
N ASP A 272 13.18 28.77 -6.56
CA ASP A 272 13.87 29.81 -7.32
C ASP A 272 13.08 31.12 -7.42
N LEU A 273 11.82 31.11 -7.01
CA LEU A 273 11.05 32.35 -6.88
C LEU A 273 11.34 32.90 -5.48
N GLY A 274 12.28 33.83 -5.39
CA GLY A 274 12.57 34.54 -4.17
C GLY A 274 11.29 35.04 -3.51
N SER A 275 11.18 34.86 -2.18
CA SER A 275 10.03 35.33 -1.43
C SER A 275 9.78 36.80 -1.67
N ALA A 276 8.66 37.15 -2.31
CA ALA A 276 8.22 38.54 -2.40
C ALA A 276 7.92 38.99 -0.95
N LYS A 277 8.81 39.82 -0.39
CA LYS A 277 8.53 40.52 0.86
C LYS A 277 7.55 41.65 0.54
N SER A 278 6.34 41.58 1.09
CA SER A 278 5.43 42.72 1.07
C SER A 278 6.01 43.84 1.93
N VAL A 279 6.32 44.94 1.33
CA VAL A 279 6.67 46.18 2.02
C VAL A 279 5.38 47.02 2.07
N GLY A 280 4.72 47.05 3.23
CA GLY A 280 3.54 47.88 3.46
C GLY A 280 2.45 47.20 4.26
N GLU A 281 1.90 47.87 5.27
CA GLU A 281 0.84 47.42 6.16
C GLU A 281 -0.59 47.38 5.56
N ASP A 282 -0.74 47.69 4.25
CA ASP A 282 -2.05 47.64 3.60
C ASP A 282 -2.27 46.33 2.84
N LYS A 283 -3.25 45.57 3.32
CA LYS A 283 -3.58 44.21 2.89
C LYS A 283 -4.16 44.07 1.47
N ASP A 284 -4.41 45.16 0.74
CA ASP A 284 -5.20 45.09 -0.50
C ASP A 284 -4.50 45.60 -1.78
N ASN A 285 -3.26 46.06 -1.71
CA ASN A 285 -2.54 46.47 -2.92
C ASN A 285 -1.09 46.03 -2.93
N ILE A 286 -0.81 44.89 -3.60
CA ILE A 286 0.55 44.50 -3.99
C ILE A 286 0.91 45.33 -5.22
N LEU A 287 1.48 46.52 -5.02
CA LEU A 287 2.13 47.26 -6.06
C LEU A 287 3.56 46.74 -6.22
N LEU A 288 3.79 45.97 -7.28
CA LEU A 288 5.14 45.72 -7.80
C LEU A 288 5.63 47.07 -8.43
N ILE A 289 6.32 47.84 -7.63
CA ILE A 289 7.02 49.02 -8.17
C ILE A 289 8.29 48.50 -8.80
N ALA A 290 8.30 48.34 -10.12
CA ALA A 290 9.52 48.22 -10.89
C ALA A 290 10.12 49.62 -10.98
N PRO A 291 11.40 49.85 -10.64
CA PRO A 291 12.03 51.15 -10.81
C PRO A 291 12.20 51.46 -12.30
N ASP A 292 11.58 52.55 -12.75
CA ASP A 292 11.54 52.93 -14.16
C ASP A 292 12.83 53.52 -14.71
N THR A 293 13.86 53.75 -13.87
CA THR A 293 15.12 54.34 -14.27
C THR A 293 16.33 53.65 -13.67
N THR A 294 17.47 53.67 -14.38
CA THR A 294 18.76 53.12 -13.96
C THR A 294 19.28 53.76 -12.66
N GLU A 295 18.93 55.02 -12.40
CA GLU A 295 19.29 55.73 -11.17
C GLU A 295 18.51 55.19 -9.95
N GLY A 296 17.22 54.94 -10.07
CA GLY A 296 16.43 54.34 -9.01
C GLY A 296 16.84 52.91 -8.65
N LEU A 297 17.36 52.12 -9.59
CA LEU A 297 17.97 50.83 -9.37
C LEU A 297 19.22 50.88 -8.51
N ASN A 298 20.06 51.92 -8.76
CA ASN A 298 21.34 52.13 -8.06
C ASN A 298 21.09 52.55 -6.60
N ASP A 299 20.13 53.47 -6.39
CA ASP A 299 19.73 53.90 -5.05
C ASP A 299 19.10 52.77 -4.25
N THR A 300 18.25 51.97 -4.87
CA THR A 300 17.66 50.76 -4.25
C THR A 300 18.74 49.71 -3.91
N TYR A 301 19.77 49.59 -4.74
CA TYR A 301 20.91 48.70 -4.46
C TYR A 301 21.74 49.21 -3.26
N LEU A 302 22.05 50.48 -3.20
CA LEU A 302 22.81 51.09 -2.12
C LEU A 302 22.06 51.01 -0.79
N ASP A 303 20.75 51.27 -0.77
CA ASP A 303 19.89 51.10 0.40
C ASP A 303 19.88 49.66 0.87
N LYS A 304 19.81 48.66 -0.04
CA LYS A 304 19.88 47.26 0.30
C LYS A 304 21.24 46.84 0.85
N VAL A 305 22.33 47.36 0.30
CA VAL A 305 23.70 47.12 0.82
C VAL A 305 23.86 47.71 2.23
N GLU A 306 23.32 48.87 2.49
CA GLU A 306 23.38 49.53 3.79
C GLU A 306 22.49 48.79 4.80
N GLN A 307 21.33 48.34 4.38
CA GLN A 307 20.44 47.46 5.18
C GLN A 307 21.10 46.13 5.53
N LEU A 308 21.82 45.50 4.60
CA LEU A 308 22.60 44.28 4.84
C LEU A 308 23.80 44.52 5.79
N ARG A 309 24.44 45.67 5.72
CA ARG A 309 25.54 46.08 6.63
C ARG A 309 25.05 46.36 8.05
N SER A 310 23.85 46.88 8.20
CA SER A 310 23.23 47.21 9.49
C SER A 310 22.51 46.03 10.14
N MET A 311 22.28 44.97 9.41
CA MET A 311 21.70 43.75 9.99
C MET A 311 22.69 43.12 10.97
N PRO A 312 22.25 42.77 12.21
CA PRO A 312 23.06 41.94 13.09
C PRO A 312 23.31 40.61 12.38
N PRO A 313 24.47 39.97 12.61
CA PRO A 313 24.74 38.65 12.03
C PRO A 313 23.57 37.73 12.30
N GLU A 314 22.97 37.25 11.25
CA GLU A 314 21.79 36.37 11.31
C GLU A 314 22.14 35.18 12.19
N GLU A 315 21.23 34.79 13.09
CA GLU A 315 21.35 33.54 13.91
C GLU A 315 21.29 32.28 13.04
N VAL A 316 22.09 32.27 11.97
CA VAL A 316 22.16 31.21 10.95
C VAL A 316 22.56 29.86 11.58
N ASP A 317 23.33 29.91 12.67
CA ASP A 317 23.86 28.71 13.32
C ASP A 317 22.80 27.92 14.11
N ILE A 318 21.81 28.59 14.70
CA ILE A 318 20.74 27.91 15.47
C ILE A 318 19.76 27.20 14.54
N VAL A 319 19.37 27.85 13.45
CA VAL A 319 18.44 27.26 12.46
C VAL A 319 19.11 26.10 11.74
N LYS A 320 20.37 26.25 11.31
CA LYS A 320 21.15 25.16 10.69
C LYS A 320 21.38 24.00 11.64
N SER A 321 21.73 24.25 12.91
CA SER A 321 21.96 23.19 13.89
C SER A 321 20.70 22.41 14.23
N ARG A 322 19.53 23.07 14.24
CA ARG A 322 18.23 22.42 14.44
C ARG A 322 17.85 21.56 13.23
N SER A 323 18.02 22.05 12.03
CA SER A 323 17.75 21.29 10.78
C SER A 323 18.66 20.05 10.69
N ILE A 324 19.94 20.13 11.00
CA ILE A 324 20.88 19.01 11.00
C ILE A 324 20.48 17.96 12.07
N LYS A 325 20.04 18.37 13.25
CA LYS A 325 19.56 17.46 14.29
C LYS A 325 18.29 16.73 13.86
N ASP A 326 17.35 17.44 13.24
CA ASP A 326 16.11 16.87 12.72
C ASP A 326 16.39 15.88 11.59
N ASP A 327 17.28 16.19 10.66
CA ASP A 327 17.68 15.28 9.57
C ASP A 327 18.36 14.02 10.11
N SER A 328 19.23 14.15 11.10
CA SER A 328 19.90 13.02 11.76
C SER A 328 18.90 12.14 12.51
N TYR A 329 17.91 12.74 13.18
CA TYR A 329 16.84 12.00 13.84
C TYR A 329 15.99 11.20 12.83
N TYR A 330 15.56 11.81 11.72
CA TYR A 330 14.80 11.11 10.70
C TYR A 330 15.61 10.00 10.01
N ALA A 331 16.90 10.22 9.77
CA ALA A 331 17.79 9.19 9.25
C ALA A 331 17.93 8.01 10.23
N PHE A 332 18.01 8.28 11.53
CA PHE A 332 18.03 7.24 12.58
C PHE A 332 16.72 6.45 12.61
N VAL A 333 15.56 7.12 12.60
CA VAL A 333 14.25 6.46 12.57
C VAL A 333 14.12 5.58 11.33
N ARG A 334 14.55 6.05 10.15
CA ARG A 334 14.61 5.24 8.93
C ARG A 334 15.43 3.98 9.14
N THR A 335 16.64 4.11 9.69
CA THR A 335 17.57 3.00 9.86
C THR A 335 16.97 1.92 10.76
N ILE A 336 16.43 2.31 11.92
CA ILE A 336 15.76 1.36 12.84
C ILE A 336 14.56 0.70 12.16
N THR A 337 13.72 1.47 11.47
CA THR A 337 12.53 0.92 10.81
C THR A 337 12.91 -0.10 9.75
N VAL A 338 13.88 0.22 8.89
CA VAL A 338 14.34 -0.70 7.82
C VAL A 338 14.99 -1.95 8.41
N LEU A 339 15.84 -1.81 9.44
CA LEU A 339 16.47 -2.97 10.09
C LEU A 339 15.44 -3.89 10.72
N VAL A 340 14.48 -3.34 11.49
CA VAL A 340 13.41 -4.14 12.12
C VAL A 340 12.56 -4.81 11.04
N TRP A 341 12.20 -4.08 9.99
CA TRP A 341 11.42 -4.63 8.88
C TRP A 341 12.15 -5.76 8.16
N MET A 342 13.42 -5.57 7.79
CA MET A 342 14.23 -6.60 7.13
C MET A 342 14.40 -7.82 8.03
N LEU A 343 14.77 -7.61 9.30
CA LEU A 343 15.02 -8.70 10.25
C LEU A 343 13.75 -9.53 10.48
N THR A 344 12.60 -8.89 10.72
CA THR A 344 11.33 -9.61 10.94
C THR A 344 10.87 -10.38 9.71
N ASN A 345 11.07 -9.84 8.50
CA ASN A 345 10.79 -10.54 7.25
C ASN A 345 11.77 -11.72 7.04
N ALA A 346 13.06 -11.54 7.34
CA ALA A 346 14.05 -12.62 7.26
C ALA A 346 13.73 -13.75 8.25
N ILE A 347 13.34 -13.42 9.48
CA ILE A 347 12.93 -14.41 10.49
C ILE A 347 11.70 -15.20 9.99
N LEU A 348 10.72 -14.54 9.41
CA LEU A 348 9.55 -15.23 8.85
C LEU A 348 9.96 -16.21 7.74
N ILE A 349 10.84 -15.80 6.83
CA ILE A 349 11.36 -16.66 5.76
C ILE A 349 12.10 -17.85 6.36
N ALA A 350 12.96 -17.64 7.35
CA ALA A 350 13.75 -18.69 7.99
C ALA A 350 12.85 -19.73 8.68
N ILE A 351 11.80 -19.28 9.39
CA ILE A 351 10.85 -20.17 10.08
C ILE A 351 10.04 -21.00 9.06
N VAL A 352 9.56 -20.38 7.99
CA VAL A 352 8.68 -21.06 7.02
C VAL A 352 9.47 -22.04 6.14
N LEU A 353 10.70 -21.72 5.79
CA LEU A 353 11.55 -22.60 4.96
C LEU A 353 12.40 -23.57 5.80
N ASP A 354 12.22 -23.62 7.12
CA ASP A 354 13.06 -24.40 8.05
C ASP A 354 14.57 -24.18 7.82
N ALA A 355 14.93 -22.94 7.47
CA ALA A 355 16.30 -22.54 7.22
C ALA A 355 16.97 -22.06 8.51
N ALA A 356 18.31 -22.02 8.50
CA ALA A 356 19.13 -21.46 9.59
C ALA A 356 19.06 -22.22 10.94
N GLY A 357 18.89 -23.55 10.91
CA GLY A 357 18.99 -24.38 12.13
C GLY A 357 17.76 -24.34 13.04
N VAL A 358 16.64 -23.81 12.57
CA VAL A 358 15.36 -23.87 13.31
C VAL A 358 14.93 -25.32 13.50
N ASP A 359 15.35 -26.24 12.63
CA ASP A 359 15.16 -27.70 12.75
C ASP A 359 15.70 -28.28 14.06
N LEU A 360 16.79 -27.70 14.58
CA LEU A 360 17.37 -28.10 15.86
C LEU A 360 16.46 -27.81 17.06
N LEU A 361 15.56 -26.84 16.91
CA LEU A 361 14.61 -26.43 17.95
C LEU A 361 13.28 -27.19 17.85
N SER A 362 12.90 -27.66 16.65
CA SER A 362 11.57 -28.24 16.43
C SER A 362 11.49 -29.75 16.54
N ASN A 363 12.61 -30.47 16.65
CA ASN A 363 12.71 -31.94 16.68
C ASN A 363 11.91 -32.65 15.54
N ARG A 364 11.63 -31.92 14.45
CA ARG A 364 10.97 -32.43 13.24
C ARG A 364 11.97 -32.41 12.08
N SER A 365 12.21 -33.55 11.50
CA SER A 365 12.98 -33.69 10.27
C SER A 365 12.26 -32.94 9.14
N SER A 366 12.83 -31.85 8.67
CA SER A 366 12.19 -30.90 7.75
C SER A 366 12.25 -31.27 6.27
N THR A 367 12.86 -32.40 5.94
CA THR A 367 12.92 -32.89 4.57
C THR A 367 12.33 -34.28 4.50
N ASN A 368 11.17 -34.41 3.90
CA ASN A 368 10.72 -35.70 3.42
C ASN A 368 11.74 -36.22 2.39
N PRO A 369 12.04 -37.55 2.37
CA PRO A 369 12.96 -38.15 1.39
C PRO A 369 12.63 -37.83 -0.07
N ASP A 370 11.41 -37.39 -0.34
CA ASP A 370 10.86 -37.11 -1.67
C ASP A 370 11.07 -35.66 -2.16
N GLY A 371 11.78 -34.82 -1.39
CA GLY A 371 12.01 -33.41 -1.76
C GLY A 371 10.77 -32.52 -1.65
N SER A 372 9.70 -33.00 -1.03
CA SER A 372 8.51 -32.20 -0.75
C SER A 372 8.78 -31.14 0.33
N ILE A 373 8.17 -29.98 0.18
CA ILE A 373 8.33 -28.82 1.08
C ILE A 373 7.79 -29.17 2.47
N SER A 374 8.46 -28.63 3.50
CA SER A 374 8.12 -28.90 4.91
C SER A 374 6.67 -28.56 5.26
N GLY A 375 6.13 -29.21 6.29
CA GLY A 375 4.78 -28.93 6.77
C GLY A 375 4.55 -27.47 7.16
N ASN A 376 5.60 -26.71 7.54
CA ASN A 376 5.51 -25.29 7.86
C ASN A 376 5.19 -24.44 6.63
N SER A 377 5.73 -24.77 5.47
CA SER A 377 5.46 -24.08 4.20
C SER A 377 4.00 -24.27 3.74
N GLU A 378 3.43 -25.45 3.92
CA GLU A 378 2.02 -25.72 3.59
C GLU A 378 1.08 -24.96 4.53
N VAL A 379 1.36 -24.99 5.83
CA VAL A 379 0.59 -24.23 6.83
C VAL A 379 0.65 -22.73 6.55
N PHE A 380 1.85 -22.19 6.25
CA PHE A 380 2.00 -20.78 5.89
C PHE A 380 1.18 -20.42 4.66
N LEU A 381 1.27 -21.21 3.59
CA LEU A 381 0.52 -20.96 2.36
C LEU A 381 -0.98 -20.94 2.63
N THR A 382 -1.50 -21.92 3.35
CA THR A 382 -2.91 -21.95 3.76
C THR A 382 -3.30 -20.71 4.54
N ILE A 383 -2.53 -20.32 5.56
CA ILE A 383 -2.84 -19.14 6.39
C ILE A 383 -2.87 -17.87 5.54
N ILE A 384 -1.85 -17.62 4.72
CA ILE A 384 -1.78 -16.38 3.93
C ILE A 384 -2.90 -16.30 2.89
N LEU A 385 -3.21 -17.42 2.22
CA LEU A 385 -4.30 -17.49 1.24
C LEU A 385 -5.66 -17.21 1.90
N TRP A 386 -5.94 -17.76 3.08
CA TRP A 386 -7.18 -17.48 3.82
C TRP A 386 -7.25 -16.06 4.37
N ILE A 387 -6.13 -15.48 4.82
CA ILE A 387 -6.09 -14.06 5.22
C ILE A 387 -6.44 -13.17 4.02
N VAL A 388 -5.83 -13.40 2.85
CA VAL A 388 -6.11 -12.61 1.64
C VAL A 388 -7.57 -12.78 1.20
N ALA A 389 -8.08 -14.01 1.21
CA ALA A 389 -9.49 -14.31 0.89
C ALA A 389 -10.45 -13.61 1.87
N GLY A 390 -10.18 -13.70 3.16
CA GLY A 390 -10.97 -13.05 4.20
C GLY A 390 -10.99 -11.52 4.09
N MET A 391 -9.84 -10.92 3.79
CA MET A 391 -9.74 -9.48 3.55
C MET A 391 -10.52 -9.03 2.30
N ALA A 392 -10.46 -9.81 1.22
CA ALA A 392 -11.22 -9.54 -0.01
C ALA A 392 -12.73 -9.67 0.25
N ALA A 393 -13.16 -10.72 0.95
CA ALA A 393 -14.55 -10.92 1.33
C ALA A 393 -15.07 -9.79 2.24
N PHE A 394 -14.29 -9.36 3.22
CA PHE A 394 -14.65 -8.25 4.11
C PHE A 394 -14.91 -6.95 3.32
N ARG A 395 -14.02 -6.60 2.39
CA ARG A 395 -14.21 -5.43 1.50
C ARG A 395 -15.45 -5.57 0.63
N PHE A 396 -15.67 -6.75 0.07
CA PHE A 396 -16.83 -7.02 -0.78
C PHE A 396 -18.14 -6.89 0.01
N ILE A 397 -18.23 -7.47 1.20
CA ILE A 397 -19.40 -7.35 2.09
C ILE A 397 -19.65 -5.86 2.42
N GLY A 398 -18.60 -5.11 2.76
CA GLY A 398 -18.71 -3.67 3.00
C GLY A 398 -19.25 -2.90 1.79
N ALA A 399 -18.80 -3.23 0.59
CA ALA A 399 -19.27 -2.64 -0.66
C ALA A 399 -20.75 -2.96 -0.93
N VAL A 400 -21.17 -4.20 -0.72
CA VAL A 400 -22.58 -4.64 -0.85
C VAL A 400 -23.49 -3.91 0.14
N ILE A 401 -23.08 -3.88 1.43
CA ILE A 401 -23.81 -3.15 2.47
C ILE A 401 -23.96 -1.67 2.10
N TYR A 402 -22.89 -1.04 1.59
CA TYR A 402 -22.95 0.35 1.14
C TYR A 402 -24.00 0.55 0.04
N LEU A 403 -24.01 -0.30 -0.99
CA LEU A 403 -24.97 -0.22 -2.09
C LEU A 403 -26.41 -0.39 -1.60
N ILE A 404 -26.67 -1.39 -0.77
CA ILE A 404 -27.99 -1.61 -0.15
C ILE A 404 -28.42 -0.36 0.64
N LEU A 405 -27.56 0.15 1.50
CA LEU A 405 -27.86 1.34 2.30
C LEU A 405 -28.06 2.60 1.45
N LYS A 406 -27.38 2.70 0.30
CA LYS A 406 -27.52 3.81 -0.64
C LYS A 406 -28.92 3.83 -1.24
N GLU A 407 -29.46 2.69 -1.66
CA GLU A 407 -30.81 2.59 -2.22
C GLU A 407 -31.92 2.95 -1.19
N PHE A 408 -31.72 2.60 0.08
CA PHE A 408 -32.69 2.93 1.13
C PHE A 408 -32.58 4.36 1.69
N ARG A 409 -31.53 5.13 1.35
CA ARG A 409 -31.34 6.52 1.82
C ARG A 409 -32.40 7.50 1.34
N PRO A 410 -32.81 7.52 0.04
CA PRO A 410 -33.82 8.46 -0.44
C PRO A 410 -35.20 8.21 0.22
N LEU A 411 -35.52 6.97 0.53
CA LEU A 411 -36.74 6.62 1.26
C LEU A 411 -36.76 7.21 2.68
N LYS A 412 -35.64 7.10 3.41
CA LYS A 412 -35.52 7.69 4.76
C LYS A 412 -35.60 9.21 4.73
N TRP A 413 -35.05 9.84 3.70
CA TRP A 413 -35.09 11.30 3.56
C TRP A 413 -36.51 11.80 3.22
N LYS A 414 -37.19 11.14 2.28
CA LYS A 414 -38.63 11.45 1.96
C LYS A 414 -39.54 11.27 3.18
N TRP A 415 -39.26 10.22 3.98
CA TRP A 415 -40.04 9.95 5.18
C TRP A 415 -39.80 10.99 6.30
N ARG A 416 -38.56 11.48 6.47
CA ARG A 416 -38.24 12.58 7.40
C ARG A 416 -38.85 13.90 6.96
N ALA A 417 -38.73 14.25 5.70
CA ALA A 417 -39.32 15.46 5.14
C ALA A 417 -40.87 15.45 5.27
N SER A 418 -41.48 14.28 5.05
CA SER A 418 -42.95 14.12 5.26
C SER A 418 -43.35 14.27 6.73
N ARG A 419 -42.52 13.79 7.68
CA ARG A 419 -42.79 14.00 9.11
C ARG A 419 -42.61 15.45 9.56
N GLU A 420 -41.58 16.14 9.05
CA GLU A 420 -41.37 17.57 9.33
C GLU A 420 -42.49 18.42 8.76
N ASN A 421 -42.93 18.17 7.53
CA ASN A 421 -44.10 18.85 6.95
C ASN A 421 -45.41 18.57 7.72
N LYS A 422 -45.58 17.34 8.24
CA LYS A 422 -46.74 17.06 9.12
C LYS A 422 -46.65 17.77 10.47
N ARG A 423 -45.45 17.92 11.03
CA ARG A 423 -45.26 18.68 12.28
C ARG A 423 -45.50 20.17 12.10
N MET A 424 -45.04 20.76 10.99
CA MET A 424 -45.31 22.19 10.71
C MET A 424 -46.80 22.46 10.49
N ARG A 425 -47.51 21.58 9.75
CA ARG A 425 -48.97 21.70 9.57
C ARG A 425 -49.81 21.45 10.83
N SER A 426 -49.26 20.86 11.87
CA SER A 426 -49.96 20.68 13.16
C SER A 426 -49.67 21.79 14.16
N GLN A 427 -48.85 22.77 13.79
CA GLN A 427 -48.53 23.97 14.57
C GLN A 427 -49.16 25.25 13.97
N GLU A 428 -49.72 25.17 12.75
CA GLU A 428 -50.66 26.12 12.16
C GLU A 428 -52.10 25.76 12.55
#